data_c372e36068d0f19e347a0d84dcdc9bdd
#
_entry.id   c372e36068d0f19e347a0d84dcdc9bdd
#
_cell.length_a   1.000
_cell.length_b   1.000
_cell.length_c   1.000
_cell.angle_alpha   90.00
_cell.angle_beta   90.00
_cell.angle_gamma   90.00
#
_symmetry.space_group_name_H-M   'P 1'
#
loop_
_entity.id
_entity.type
_entity.pdbx_description
1 polymer ?
#
loop_
_entity_poly.entity_id
_entity_poly.type
_entity_poly.pdbx_seq_one_letter_code
_entity_poly.pdbx_strand_id
1 'polypeptide(L)'
;CLLSRGLGDVYKRQVLKGISAQFEKGKTNLIIGQSGSGKTVFLKCLLGLLTIDSGSIKFENKKLKDRTVEERSILRQELGMVFQGSALFDSMTVQENIMFPMQMFTNRSLEEMEERSNQVIKRVNLINANNKMPSEISGGMKKRVAIARAIVMNPKYLFCDEPNSGLDPRTAILIDNLIQEITKEYDITTVINTCLLYTSPSPRDKRQ
;
A
#
# COMPACT_ATOMS: atom_id res chain seq x y z
N CYS A 1 -6.97 0.21 -19.45
CA CYS A 1 -7.58 1.45 -18.95
C CYS A 1 -7.35 2.59 -19.96
N LEU A 2 -8.39 3.20 -20.44
CA LEU A 2 -8.35 4.37 -21.32
C LEU A 2 -8.48 5.62 -20.44
N LEU A 3 -7.46 6.47 -20.41
CA LEU A 3 -7.58 7.82 -19.87
C LEU A 3 -7.95 8.75 -21.03
N SER A 4 -9.20 9.20 -21.09
CA SER A 4 -9.59 10.28 -21.99
C SER A 4 -10.21 11.42 -21.14
N ARG A 5 -9.57 12.56 -21.10
CA ARG A 5 -10.22 13.86 -20.95
C ARG A 5 -9.41 14.98 -21.58
N GLY A 6 -10.01 15.60 -22.60
CA GLY A 6 -9.85 17.01 -22.89
C GLY A 6 -8.91 17.38 -24.02
N LEU A 7 -9.52 17.86 -25.14
CA LEU A 7 -8.97 18.68 -26.23
C LEU A 7 -8.06 17.99 -27.25
N GLY A 8 -8.66 17.65 -28.38
CA GLY A 8 -7.99 17.55 -29.71
C GLY A 8 -7.01 16.39 -29.83
N ASP A 9 -7.35 15.38 -30.62
CA ASP A 9 -6.48 14.34 -31.20
C ASP A 9 -5.39 13.74 -30.27
N VAL A 10 -5.79 13.28 -29.07
CA VAL A 10 -4.92 12.46 -28.24
C VAL A 10 -5.21 11.00 -28.61
N TYR A 11 -4.25 10.33 -29.21
CA TYR A 11 -4.24 8.88 -29.37
C TYR A 11 -4.62 8.21 -28.06
N LYS A 12 -5.76 7.52 -28.03
CA LYS A 12 -6.21 6.74 -26.87
C LYS A 12 -5.20 5.60 -26.63
N ARG A 13 -4.16 5.85 -25.84
CA ARG A 13 -3.16 4.84 -25.52
C ARG A 13 -3.71 3.92 -24.46
N GLN A 14 -4.02 2.68 -24.84
CA GLN A 14 -4.36 1.63 -23.88
C GLN A 14 -3.12 1.27 -23.06
N VAL A 15 -3.18 1.48 -21.72
CA VAL A 15 -2.07 1.20 -20.81
C VAL A 15 -2.06 -0.27 -20.40
N LEU A 16 -3.23 -0.83 -20.05
CA LEU A 16 -3.38 -2.22 -19.62
C LEU A 16 -4.07 -3.02 -20.72
N LYS A 17 -3.47 -4.13 -21.15
CA LYS A 17 -3.96 -4.98 -22.22
C LYS A 17 -4.17 -6.41 -21.72
N GLY A 18 -5.43 -6.84 -21.55
CA GLY A 18 -5.78 -8.24 -21.30
C GLY A 18 -5.09 -8.88 -20.10
N ILE A 19 -5.01 -8.17 -18.97
CA ILE A 19 -4.36 -8.69 -17.75
C ILE A 19 -5.36 -9.56 -16.99
N SER A 20 -4.93 -10.80 -16.67
CA SER A 20 -5.62 -11.69 -15.74
C SER A 20 -4.65 -12.07 -14.63
N ALA A 21 -5.03 -11.87 -13.38
CA ALA A 21 -4.21 -12.21 -12.22
C ALA A 21 -5.11 -12.68 -11.06
N GLN A 22 -4.58 -13.60 -10.26
CA GLN A 22 -5.17 -14.05 -9.01
C GLN A 22 -4.12 -13.89 -7.92
N PHE A 23 -4.51 -13.29 -6.80
CA PHE A 23 -3.64 -13.07 -5.65
C PHE A 23 -3.96 -14.10 -4.56
N GLU A 24 -2.92 -14.73 -4.02
CA GLU A 24 -3.04 -15.71 -2.96
C GLU A 24 -3.32 -15.01 -1.63
N LYS A 25 -4.37 -15.48 -0.94
CA LYS A 25 -4.76 -14.96 0.37
C LYS A 25 -3.66 -15.19 1.42
N GLY A 26 -3.45 -14.20 2.29
CA GLY A 26 -2.49 -14.30 3.39
C GLY A 26 -1.02 -14.34 2.95
N LYS A 27 -0.74 -14.04 1.67
CA LYS A 27 0.62 -14.06 1.11
C LYS A 27 1.02 -12.73 0.50
N THR A 28 2.32 -12.54 0.33
CA THR A 28 2.89 -11.46 -0.46
C THR A 28 2.92 -11.86 -1.93
N ASN A 29 2.16 -11.14 -2.74
CA ASN A 29 2.07 -11.30 -4.19
C ASN A 29 2.85 -10.17 -4.86
N LEU A 30 3.69 -10.48 -5.85
CA LEU A 30 4.54 -9.50 -6.52
C LEU A 30 4.06 -9.23 -7.94
N ILE A 31 3.99 -7.95 -8.31
CA ILE A 31 3.80 -7.48 -9.67
C ILE A 31 5.12 -6.87 -10.12
N ILE A 32 5.79 -7.54 -11.07
CA ILE A 32 7.12 -7.17 -11.52
C ILE A 32 7.03 -6.65 -12.96
N GLY A 33 7.74 -5.57 -13.24
CA GLY A 33 7.80 -5.01 -14.59
C GLY A 33 8.64 -3.75 -14.64
N GLN A 34 9.05 -3.36 -15.85
CA GLN A 34 9.82 -2.14 -16.08
C GLN A 34 9.08 -0.88 -15.61
N SER A 35 9.82 0.19 -15.34
CA SER A 35 9.22 1.50 -15.09
C SER A 35 8.37 1.92 -16.31
N GLY A 36 7.19 2.50 -16.06
CA GLY A 36 6.25 2.88 -17.10
C GLY A 36 5.41 1.75 -17.73
N SER A 37 5.56 0.50 -17.29
CA SER A 37 4.77 -0.65 -17.80
C SER A 37 3.29 -0.68 -17.36
N GLY A 38 2.85 0.28 -16.54
CA GLY A 38 1.46 0.38 -16.09
C GLY A 38 1.17 -0.24 -14.72
N LYS A 39 2.19 -0.67 -13.94
CA LYS A 39 2.02 -1.29 -12.61
C LYS A 39 1.19 -0.43 -11.65
N THR A 40 1.54 0.84 -11.50
CA THR A 40 0.79 1.80 -10.66
C THR A 40 -0.65 1.99 -11.16
N VAL A 41 -0.87 2.00 -12.49
CA VAL A 41 -2.22 2.07 -13.08
C VAL A 41 -3.01 0.82 -12.72
N PHE A 42 -2.39 -0.34 -12.80
CA PHE A 42 -3.01 -1.61 -12.42
C PHE A 42 -3.42 -1.62 -10.93
N LEU A 43 -2.53 -1.21 -10.02
CA LEU A 43 -2.87 -1.06 -8.60
C LEU A 43 -4.03 -0.08 -8.38
N LYS A 44 -4.03 1.06 -9.05
CA LYS A 44 -5.11 2.05 -8.95
C LYS A 44 -6.45 1.48 -9.46
N CYS A 45 -6.44 0.63 -10.49
CA CYS A 45 -7.64 -0.09 -10.92
C CYS A 45 -8.12 -1.09 -9.87
N LEU A 46 -7.21 -1.87 -9.25
CA LEU A 46 -7.56 -2.79 -8.17
C LEU A 46 -8.21 -2.07 -6.99
N LEU A 47 -7.68 -0.90 -6.61
CA LEU A 47 -8.24 -0.06 -5.54
C LEU A 47 -9.56 0.64 -5.91
N GLY A 48 -10.00 0.55 -7.17
CA GLY A 48 -11.18 1.26 -7.66
C GLY A 48 -10.99 2.78 -7.79
N LEU A 49 -9.74 3.26 -7.80
CA LEU A 49 -9.39 4.66 -8.04
C LEU A 49 -9.45 5.02 -9.53
N LEU A 50 -9.32 4.02 -10.40
CA LEU A 50 -9.49 4.14 -11.85
C LEU A 50 -10.49 3.09 -12.31
N THR A 51 -11.34 3.48 -13.26
CA THR A 51 -12.28 2.58 -13.94
C THR A 51 -11.58 1.75 -15.00
N ILE A 52 -11.98 0.49 -15.13
CA ILE A 52 -11.55 -0.40 -16.23
C ILE A 52 -12.57 -0.34 -17.36
N ASP A 53 -12.11 -0.39 -18.60
CA ASP A 53 -12.99 -0.35 -19.79
C ASP A 53 -13.72 -1.69 -19.99
N SER A 54 -13.04 -2.81 -19.71
CA SER A 54 -13.57 -4.16 -19.84
C SER A 54 -13.01 -5.09 -18.78
N GLY A 55 -13.63 -6.25 -18.60
CA GLY A 55 -13.23 -7.23 -17.58
C GLY A 55 -13.90 -7.02 -16.23
N SER A 56 -13.31 -7.58 -15.17
CA SER A 56 -13.85 -7.46 -13.81
C SER A 56 -12.75 -7.60 -12.76
N ILE A 57 -12.90 -6.87 -11.67
CA ILE A 57 -12.10 -7.00 -10.46
C ILE A 57 -12.99 -7.59 -9.38
N LYS A 58 -12.53 -8.62 -8.70
CA LYS A 58 -13.27 -9.30 -7.64
C LYS A 58 -12.48 -9.28 -6.34
N PHE A 59 -13.19 -9.02 -5.24
CA PHE A 59 -12.73 -9.25 -3.88
C PHE A 59 -13.69 -10.27 -3.26
N GLU A 60 -13.16 -11.39 -2.77
CA GLU A 60 -13.97 -12.46 -2.15
C GLU A 60 -15.17 -12.87 -3.03
N ASN A 61 -14.96 -13.20 -4.28
CA ASN A 61 -15.99 -13.60 -5.25
C ASN A 61 -17.00 -12.53 -5.67
N LYS A 62 -17.05 -11.34 -5.03
CA LYS A 62 -17.94 -10.24 -5.42
C LYS A 62 -17.20 -9.23 -6.30
N LYS A 63 -17.78 -8.90 -7.46
CA LYS A 63 -17.20 -7.90 -8.38
C LYS A 63 -17.26 -6.50 -7.75
N LEU A 64 -16.18 -5.73 -7.92
CA LEU A 64 -16.07 -4.37 -7.41
C LEU A 64 -17.18 -3.45 -7.96
N LYS A 65 -17.55 -3.62 -9.25
CA LYS A 65 -18.59 -2.84 -9.92
C LYS A 65 -20.00 -3.10 -9.37
N ASP A 66 -20.25 -4.31 -8.86
CA ASP A 66 -21.56 -4.76 -8.40
C ASP A 66 -21.79 -4.42 -6.90
N ARG A 67 -20.80 -3.77 -6.25
CA ARG A 67 -20.91 -3.34 -4.85
C ARG A 67 -21.65 -2.01 -4.75
N THR A 68 -22.52 -1.89 -3.75
CA THR A 68 -23.19 -0.62 -3.40
C THR A 68 -22.18 0.41 -2.89
N VAL A 69 -22.61 1.65 -2.66
CA VAL A 69 -21.77 2.72 -2.10
C VAL A 69 -21.27 2.33 -0.71
N GLU A 70 -22.18 1.79 0.13
CA GLU A 70 -21.90 1.33 1.49
C GLU A 70 -20.89 0.19 1.49
N GLU A 71 -21.10 -0.82 0.64
CA GLU A 71 -20.18 -1.96 0.51
C GLU A 71 -18.80 -1.54 0.00
N ARG A 72 -18.71 -0.52 -0.86
CA ARG A 72 -17.43 0.05 -1.29
C ARG A 72 -16.75 0.82 -0.16
N SER A 73 -17.53 1.50 0.70
CA SER A 73 -17.00 2.18 1.88
C SER A 73 -16.39 1.18 2.87
N ILE A 74 -17.08 0.08 3.14
CA ILE A 74 -16.58 -1.01 3.98
C ILE A 74 -15.30 -1.61 3.37
N LEU A 75 -15.33 -1.93 2.08
CA LEU A 75 -14.14 -2.47 1.40
C LEU A 75 -12.94 -1.52 1.51
N ARG A 76 -13.13 -0.20 1.37
CA ARG A 76 -12.05 0.78 1.51
C ARG A 76 -11.38 0.76 2.87
N GLN A 77 -12.13 0.48 3.93
CA GLN A 77 -11.57 0.33 5.29
C GLN A 77 -10.73 -0.96 5.42
N GLU A 78 -11.03 -1.96 4.60
CA GLU A 78 -10.27 -3.21 4.55
C GLU A 78 -9.02 -3.13 3.63
N LEU A 79 -8.82 -2.00 2.95
CA LEU A 79 -7.68 -1.77 2.04
C LEU A 79 -6.65 -0.84 2.69
N GLY A 80 -5.44 -1.32 2.90
CA GLY A 80 -4.28 -0.50 3.21
C GLY A 80 -3.50 -0.15 1.94
N MET A 81 -2.98 1.08 1.86
CA MET A 81 -2.17 1.52 0.71
C MET A 81 -0.89 2.20 1.16
N VAL A 82 0.24 1.74 0.61
CA VAL A 82 1.56 2.37 0.72
C VAL A 82 1.94 2.93 -0.65
N PHE A 83 1.98 4.25 -0.75
CA PHE A 83 2.34 4.95 -1.99
C PHE A 83 3.85 5.06 -2.17
N GLN A 84 4.32 5.15 -3.40
CA GLN A 84 5.73 5.29 -3.77
C GLN A 84 6.42 6.43 -3.00
N GLY A 85 5.81 7.61 -2.92
CA GLY A 85 6.31 8.79 -2.20
C GLY A 85 5.94 8.83 -0.71
N SER A 86 5.43 7.73 -0.12
CA SER A 86 4.86 7.68 1.24
C SER A 86 3.58 8.50 1.42
N ALA A 87 3.38 9.57 0.68
CA ALA A 87 2.20 10.44 0.68
C ALA A 87 1.76 10.86 2.11
N LEU A 88 2.73 11.25 2.96
CA LEU A 88 2.45 11.77 4.29
C LEU A 88 1.93 13.20 4.19
N PHE A 89 1.09 13.58 5.14
CA PHE A 89 0.65 14.96 5.31
C PHE A 89 1.75 15.73 6.04
N ASP A 90 2.38 16.68 5.36
CA ASP A 90 3.49 17.47 5.90
C ASP A 90 3.09 18.38 7.07
N SER A 91 1.80 18.69 7.18
CA SER A 91 1.20 19.47 8.27
C SER A 91 0.82 18.66 9.52
N MET A 92 1.04 17.36 9.50
CA MET A 92 0.70 16.42 10.58
C MET A 92 1.96 15.75 11.10
N THR A 93 1.99 15.49 12.40
CA THR A 93 3.01 14.67 13.05
C THR A 93 2.96 13.22 12.56
N VAL A 94 3.95 12.42 12.90
CA VAL A 94 3.97 10.97 12.63
C VAL A 94 2.73 10.30 13.21
N GLN A 95 2.39 10.59 14.47
CA GLN A 95 1.23 9.98 15.14
C GLN A 95 -0.08 10.39 14.48
N GLU A 96 -0.27 11.66 14.17
CA GLU A 96 -1.47 12.16 13.48
C GLU A 96 -1.61 11.55 12.07
N ASN A 97 -0.52 11.43 11.30
CA ASN A 97 -0.52 10.73 10.02
C ASN A 97 -1.02 9.28 10.15
N ILE A 98 -0.61 8.57 11.20
CA ILE A 98 -1.01 7.18 11.45
C ILE A 98 -2.46 7.12 11.92
N MET A 99 -2.91 8.06 12.75
CA MET A 99 -4.28 8.11 13.27
C MET A 99 -5.30 8.53 12.21
N PHE A 100 -4.89 9.23 11.16
CA PHE A 100 -5.76 9.81 10.15
C PHE A 100 -6.83 8.86 9.59
N PRO A 101 -6.52 7.59 9.20
CA PRO A 101 -7.56 6.67 8.74
C PRO A 101 -8.61 6.35 9.80
N MET A 102 -8.21 6.25 11.07
CA MET A 102 -9.17 6.00 12.16
C MET A 102 -10.09 7.19 12.38
N GLN A 103 -9.57 8.42 12.29
CA GLN A 103 -10.37 9.64 12.38
C GLN A 103 -11.41 9.73 11.26
N MET A 104 -11.06 9.27 10.05
CA MET A 104 -11.95 9.35 8.88
C MET A 104 -13.02 8.26 8.84
N PHE A 105 -12.74 7.09 9.39
CA PHE A 105 -13.58 5.90 9.17
C PHE A 105 -14.14 5.27 10.45
N THR A 106 -13.79 5.77 11.64
CA THR A 106 -14.27 5.20 12.90
C THR A 106 -14.77 6.30 13.86
N ASN A 107 -15.56 5.90 14.85
CA ASN A 107 -16.01 6.75 15.95
C ASN A 107 -15.21 6.48 17.24
N ARG A 108 -13.94 6.06 17.13
CA ARG A 108 -13.09 5.80 18.28
C ARG A 108 -12.77 7.08 19.04
N SER A 109 -12.60 6.97 20.35
CA SER A 109 -12.09 8.08 21.16
C SER A 109 -10.64 8.42 20.78
N LEU A 110 -10.20 9.62 21.13
CA LEU A 110 -8.80 10.02 20.91
C LEU A 110 -7.83 9.06 21.60
N GLU A 111 -8.12 8.68 22.83
CA GLU A 111 -7.31 7.75 23.62
C GLU A 111 -7.16 6.38 22.94
N GLU A 112 -8.24 5.81 22.42
CA GLU A 112 -8.21 4.56 21.67
C GLU A 112 -7.39 4.67 20.37
N MET A 113 -7.47 5.81 19.68
CA MET A 113 -6.68 6.06 18.48
C MET A 113 -5.19 6.24 18.80
N GLU A 114 -4.86 6.94 19.87
CA GLU A 114 -3.48 7.12 20.35
C GLU A 114 -2.88 5.79 20.77
N GLU A 115 -3.61 4.98 21.57
CA GLU A 115 -3.15 3.66 21.96
C GLU A 115 -2.87 2.77 20.75
N ARG A 116 -3.81 2.71 19.80
CA ARG A 116 -3.64 1.93 18.56
C ARG A 116 -2.49 2.45 17.71
N SER A 117 -2.34 3.76 17.58
CA SER A 117 -1.21 4.35 16.84
C SER A 117 0.13 4.00 17.48
N ASN A 118 0.22 4.04 18.81
CA ASN A 118 1.44 3.67 19.54
C ASN A 118 1.80 2.18 19.33
N GLN A 119 0.82 1.29 19.29
CA GLN A 119 1.04 -0.14 19.00
C GLN A 119 1.68 -0.31 17.60
N VAL A 120 1.14 0.34 16.56
CA VAL A 120 1.69 0.22 15.21
C VAL A 120 3.01 0.97 15.04
N ILE A 121 3.23 2.11 15.70
CA ILE A 121 4.51 2.83 15.75
C ILE A 121 5.61 1.91 16.29
N LYS A 122 5.33 1.24 17.40
CA LYS A 122 6.25 0.26 17.98
C LYS A 122 6.50 -0.92 17.03
N ARG A 123 5.43 -1.44 16.39
CA ARG A 123 5.52 -2.56 15.44
C ARG A 123 6.41 -2.26 14.23
N VAL A 124 6.37 -1.04 13.71
CA VAL A 124 7.23 -0.63 12.59
C VAL A 124 8.59 -0.07 13.05
N ASN A 125 8.91 -0.20 14.33
CA ASN A 125 10.20 0.20 14.92
C ASN A 125 10.50 1.71 14.75
N LEU A 126 9.52 2.56 15.04
CA LEU A 126 9.64 4.01 15.07
C LEU A 126 9.69 4.51 16.53
N ILE A 127 10.88 4.44 17.14
CA ILE A 127 11.08 4.84 18.54
C ILE A 127 11.17 6.38 18.61
N ASN A 128 10.45 6.99 19.57
CA ASN A 128 10.46 8.43 19.85
C ASN A 128 10.15 9.32 18.63
N ALA A 129 9.27 8.87 17.74
CA ALA A 129 8.94 9.59 16.53
C ALA A 129 7.54 10.23 16.52
N ASN A 130 6.70 9.98 17.54
CA ASN A 130 5.28 10.36 17.57
C ASN A 130 5.05 11.83 17.21
N ASN A 131 5.76 12.74 17.85
CA ASN A 131 5.58 14.19 17.71
C ASN A 131 6.45 14.82 16.62
N LYS A 132 7.23 14.00 15.88
CA LYS A 132 8.05 14.51 14.78
C LYS A 132 7.21 14.78 13.54
N MET A 133 7.59 15.84 12.82
CA MET A 133 7.03 16.15 11.51
C MET A 133 7.69 15.29 10.42
N PRO A 134 7.05 15.08 9.27
CA PRO A 134 7.67 14.37 8.14
C PRO A 134 9.01 14.96 7.70
N SER A 135 9.20 16.28 7.84
CA SER A 135 10.47 16.97 7.52
C SER A 135 11.63 16.59 8.45
N GLU A 136 11.34 16.09 9.66
CA GLU A 136 12.32 15.79 10.70
C GLU A 136 12.75 14.30 10.72
N ILE A 137 12.23 13.48 9.80
CA ILE A 137 12.49 12.05 9.76
C ILE A 137 13.12 11.63 8.43
N SER A 138 13.92 10.56 8.47
CA SER A 138 14.59 10.01 7.29
C SER A 138 13.62 9.39 6.28
N GLY A 139 14.07 9.18 5.02
CA GLY A 139 13.28 8.53 3.99
C GLY A 139 12.79 7.13 4.40
N GLY A 140 13.65 6.33 5.04
CA GLY A 140 13.27 5.03 5.58
C GLY A 140 12.23 5.12 6.70
N MET A 141 12.32 6.12 7.58
CA MET A 141 11.29 6.38 8.58
C MET A 141 9.97 6.80 7.94
N LYS A 142 9.97 7.65 6.91
CA LYS A 142 8.76 8.01 6.15
C LYS A 142 8.04 6.78 5.58
N LYS A 143 8.80 5.82 5.04
CA LYS A 143 8.24 4.55 4.56
C LYS A 143 7.61 3.73 5.68
N ARG A 144 8.25 3.66 6.85
CA ARG A 144 7.70 2.99 8.05
C ARG A 144 6.41 3.66 8.55
N VAL A 145 6.35 5.00 8.55
CA VAL A 145 5.12 5.74 8.88
C VAL A 145 3.99 5.42 7.88
N ALA A 146 4.30 5.39 6.59
CA ALA A 146 3.31 5.03 5.56
C ALA A 146 2.79 3.60 5.73
N ILE A 147 3.66 2.64 6.10
CA ILE A 147 3.25 1.27 6.41
C ILE A 147 2.38 1.25 7.67
N ALA A 148 2.79 1.93 8.75
CA ALA A 148 2.01 2.02 9.98
C ALA A 148 0.61 2.58 9.74
N ARG A 149 0.51 3.67 8.96
CA ARG A 149 -0.77 4.28 8.54
C ARG A 149 -1.63 3.29 7.74
N ALA A 150 -1.01 2.50 6.85
CA ALA A 150 -1.74 1.54 6.04
C ALA A 150 -2.31 0.37 6.84
N ILE A 151 -1.65 -0.02 7.96
CA ILE A 151 -2.07 -1.18 8.77
C ILE A 151 -2.86 -0.83 10.03
N VAL A 152 -2.99 0.46 10.37
CA VAL A 152 -3.62 0.89 11.64
C VAL A 152 -5.06 0.42 11.78
N MET A 153 -5.77 0.27 10.66
CA MET A 153 -7.15 -0.20 10.59
C MET A 153 -7.29 -1.73 10.55
N ASN A 154 -6.19 -2.50 10.67
CA ASN A 154 -6.18 -3.96 10.46
C ASN A 154 -6.77 -4.37 9.10
N PRO A 155 -6.20 -3.92 7.99
CA PRO A 155 -6.75 -4.18 6.67
C PRO A 155 -6.65 -5.67 6.32
N LYS A 156 -7.57 -6.19 5.49
CA LYS A 156 -7.48 -7.51 4.89
C LYS A 156 -6.52 -7.56 3.69
N TYR A 157 -6.35 -6.41 3.04
CA TYR A 157 -5.52 -6.26 1.84
C TYR A 157 -4.55 -5.11 1.98
N LEU A 158 -3.30 -5.31 1.65
CA LEU A 158 -2.26 -4.30 1.65
C LEU A 158 -1.67 -4.15 0.25
N PHE A 159 -1.78 -2.95 -0.31
CA PHE A 159 -1.22 -2.62 -1.61
C PHE A 159 -0.01 -1.72 -1.44
N CYS A 160 1.13 -2.08 -2.05
CA CYS A 160 2.36 -1.32 -1.95
C CYS A 160 2.85 -0.95 -3.35
N ASP A 161 2.93 0.35 -3.63
CA ASP A 161 3.43 0.89 -4.88
C ASP A 161 4.90 1.29 -4.71
N GLU A 162 5.82 0.45 -5.17
CA GLU A 162 7.28 0.64 -5.06
C GLU A 162 7.73 1.07 -3.64
N PRO A 163 7.44 0.27 -2.59
CA PRO A 163 7.60 0.69 -1.19
C PRO A 163 9.05 1.00 -0.83
N ASN A 164 10.02 0.43 -1.52
CA ASN A 164 11.46 0.58 -1.28
C ASN A 164 12.14 1.56 -2.23
N SER A 165 11.40 2.24 -3.12
CA SER A 165 11.99 3.20 -4.06
C SER A 165 12.64 4.38 -3.35
N GLY A 166 13.83 4.81 -3.84
CA GLY A 166 14.56 5.94 -3.30
C GLY A 166 15.29 5.67 -1.98
N LEU A 167 15.37 4.40 -1.55
CA LEU A 167 16.12 3.98 -0.38
C LEU A 167 17.47 3.34 -0.77
N ASP A 168 18.41 3.39 0.15
CA ASP A 168 19.63 2.59 0.03
C ASP A 168 19.32 1.08 0.11
N PRO A 169 20.17 0.19 -0.42
CA PRO A 169 19.90 -1.24 -0.50
C PRO A 169 19.62 -1.90 0.86
N ARG A 170 20.31 -1.48 1.93
CA ARG A 170 20.12 -2.06 3.27
C ARG A 170 18.75 -1.68 3.83
N THR A 171 18.40 -0.40 3.73
CA THR A 171 17.09 0.09 4.17
C THR A 171 15.95 -0.52 3.34
N ALA A 172 16.15 -0.69 2.02
CA ALA A 172 15.17 -1.34 1.15
C ALA A 172 14.85 -2.78 1.62
N ILE A 173 15.87 -3.59 1.92
CA ILE A 173 15.70 -4.95 2.46
C ILE A 173 14.93 -4.93 3.79
N LEU A 174 15.22 -3.98 4.67
CA LEU A 174 14.51 -3.86 5.94
C LEU A 174 13.03 -3.54 5.76
N ILE A 175 12.68 -2.72 4.78
CA ILE A 175 11.28 -2.41 4.44
C ILE A 175 10.58 -3.65 3.86
N ASP A 176 11.24 -4.38 2.96
CA ASP A 176 10.68 -5.61 2.36
C ASP A 176 10.42 -6.68 3.43
N ASN A 177 11.38 -6.89 4.34
CA ASN A 177 11.22 -7.81 5.46
C ASN A 177 10.07 -7.38 6.39
N LEU A 178 9.97 -6.10 6.71
CA LEU A 178 8.91 -5.56 7.55
C LEU A 178 7.52 -5.82 6.93
N ILE A 179 7.36 -5.62 5.63
CA ILE A 179 6.10 -5.89 4.92
C ILE A 179 5.78 -7.39 4.96
N GLN A 180 6.78 -8.26 4.74
CA GLN A 180 6.58 -9.71 4.80
C GLN A 180 6.18 -10.20 6.21
N GLU A 181 6.81 -9.67 7.26
CA GLU A 181 6.46 -9.98 8.64
C GLU A 181 5.03 -9.56 8.96
N ILE A 182 4.66 -8.32 8.60
CA ILE A 182 3.30 -7.78 8.78
C ILE A 182 2.28 -8.64 8.04
N THR A 183 2.57 -9.01 6.79
CA THR A 183 1.72 -9.88 5.97
C THR A 183 1.39 -11.19 6.69
N LYS A 184 2.41 -11.84 7.28
CA LYS A 184 2.25 -13.10 8.01
C LYS A 184 1.54 -12.94 9.35
N GLU A 185 1.93 -11.91 10.10
CA GLU A 185 1.43 -11.66 11.46
C GLU A 185 -0.07 -11.34 11.48
N TYR A 186 -0.52 -10.54 10.51
CA TYR A 186 -1.92 -10.09 10.43
C TYR A 186 -2.76 -10.88 9.41
N ASP A 187 -2.23 -11.94 8.80
CA ASP A 187 -2.88 -12.73 7.73
C ASP A 187 -3.41 -11.86 6.57
N ILE A 188 -2.64 -10.83 6.20
CA ILE A 188 -3.00 -9.86 5.15
C ILE A 188 -2.65 -10.42 3.77
N THR A 189 -3.54 -10.22 2.79
CA THR A 189 -3.19 -10.43 1.38
C THR A 189 -2.45 -9.20 0.86
N THR A 190 -1.14 -9.30 0.70
CA THR A 190 -0.29 -8.18 0.27
C THR A 190 0.01 -8.27 -1.22
N VAL A 191 -0.12 -7.13 -1.91
CA VAL A 191 0.23 -6.97 -3.33
C VAL A 191 1.27 -5.86 -3.44
N ILE A 192 2.48 -6.20 -3.88
CA ILE A 192 3.59 -5.25 -4.05
C ILE A 192 3.88 -5.12 -5.53
N ASN A 193 3.86 -3.91 -6.08
CA ASN A 193 4.48 -3.66 -7.36
C ASN A 193 5.92 -3.16 -7.16
N THR A 194 6.83 -3.66 -7.98
CA THR A 194 8.23 -3.24 -7.95
C THR A 194 8.87 -3.33 -9.33
N CYS A 195 9.81 -2.43 -9.59
CA CYS A 195 10.67 -2.50 -10.77
C CYS A 195 12.03 -3.16 -10.45
N LEU A 196 12.40 -3.25 -9.17
CA LEU A 196 13.67 -3.79 -8.71
C LEU A 196 13.44 -5.10 -7.96
N LEU A 197 14.02 -6.18 -8.47
CA LEU A 197 14.19 -7.41 -7.73
C LEU A 197 15.46 -7.30 -6.88
N TYR A 198 15.33 -6.81 -5.65
CA TYR A 198 16.32 -7.19 -4.64
C TYR A 198 15.97 -8.62 -4.23
N THR A 199 16.61 -9.59 -4.87
CA THR A 199 16.55 -10.96 -4.38
C THR A 199 17.18 -10.97 -2.99
N SER A 200 16.38 -11.14 -1.94
CA SER A 200 16.94 -11.60 -0.67
C SER A 200 17.71 -12.90 -1.00
N PRO A 201 18.94 -13.06 -0.50
CA PRO A 201 19.71 -14.27 -0.78
C PRO A 201 18.85 -15.47 -0.41
N SER A 202 18.69 -16.38 -1.37
CA SER A 202 18.00 -17.64 -1.17
C SER A 202 18.59 -18.35 0.04
N PRO A 203 17.81 -19.08 0.85
CA PRO A 203 18.35 -19.91 1.92
C PRO A 203 19.48 -20.85 1.49
N ARG A 204 19.65 -21.07 0.17
CA ARG A 204 20.76 -21.84 -0.41
C ARG A 204 22.09 -21.09 -0.45
N ASP A 205 22.08 -19.75 -0.44
CA ASP A 205 23.31 -18.92 -0.49
C ASP A 205 23.98 -18.74 0.89
N LYS A 206 23.39 -19.29 1.95
CA LYS A 206 23.96 -19.28 3.31
C LYS A 206 24.89 -20.48 3.61
N ARG A 207 25.29 -21.25 2.58
CA ARG A 207 26.25 -22.35 2.71
C ARG A 207 27.51 -22.04 1.90
N GLN A 208 28.26 -21.05 2.33
CA GLN A 208 29.70 -20.91 2.05
C GLN A 208 30.38 -20.36 3.30
#